data_750c6574377ef4d71b973c831776f74f
#
_entry.id   750c6574377ef4d71b973c831776f74f
#
_cell.length_a   1.000
_cell.length_b   1.000
_cell.length_c   1.000
_cell.angle_alpha   90.00
_cell.angle_beta   90.00
_cell.angle_gamma   90.00
#
_symmetry.space_group_name_H-M   'P 1'
#
loop_
_entity.id
_entity.type
_entity.pdbx_description
1 polymer ?
#
loop_
_entity_poly.entity_id
_entity_poly.type
_entity_poly.pdbx_seq_one_letter_code
_entity_poly.pdbx_strand_id
1 'polypeptide(L)'
;MVFFGEDKLTYIIFMLNYILGYIPVTTQWNYAIGANWTHFKDNSFQNFVFSRNHLNNQSVKYKDNNETIENLIQDYVSEEIENKFRFENTIRKNGWKLNFGTGVESVTFKNKTFQKIVYQNISDTLNFESKLNFVKTSLFGQISKKAFDNKLIASFGIRTDQNSYSKEMRNPLKQLSPRLSLAYAIDEKSSLNFNVGQYFQLPAFTVMGYQNNNNELVNKSNEITYINNKHLVFGLETNPGNFSKITIEGFYKKYDNYPFLLRDSISLANLGGDFGVIGSEAVTSTSEGRSYGIEFLAQKKLNKNFYGILAYTWVRSEFKDKNEIYIPSAW
;
A
#
# COMPACT_ATOMS: atom_id res chain seq x y z
N MET A 1 25.63 -24.96 18.59
CA MET A 1 26.87 -24.22 18.30
C MET A 1 27.40 -24.79 16.98
N VAL A 2 27.27 -24.01 15.89
CA VAL A 2 27.71 -24.46 14.56
C VAL A 2 29.08 -23.84 14.32
N PHE A 3 30.12 -24.65 14.21
CA PHE A 3 31.45 -24.23 13.84
C PHE A 3 31.51 -24.07 12.32
N PHE A 4 31.70 -22.88 11.82
CA PHE A 4 32.04 -22.62 10.41
C PHE A 4 33.58 -22.69 10.30
N GLY A 5 34.08 -23.41 9.28
CA GLY A 5 35.52 -23.41 8.97
C GLY A 5 35.99 -22.00 8.58
N GLU A 6 37.28 -21.70 8.75
CA GLU A 6 37.89 -20.38 8.50
C GLU A 6 37.54 -19.80 7.10
N ASP A 7 37.49 -20.64 6.07
CA ASP A 7 37.15 -20.24 4.70
C ASP A 7 35.70 -19.73 4.56
N LYS A 8 34.75 -20.32 5.28
CA LYS A 8 33.36 -19.85 5.27
C LYS A 8 33.20 -18.54 6.03
N LEU A 9 33.91 -18.35 7.13
CA LEU A 9 33.89 -17.11 7.89
C LEU A 9 34.46 -15.95 7.08
N THR A 10 35.57 -16.15 6.40
CA THR A 10 36.20 -15.17 5.51
C THR A 10 35.28 -14.79 4.35
N TYR A 11 34.60 -15.78 3.73
CA TYR A 11 33.61 -15.53 2.68
C TYR A 11 32.40 -14.73 3.19
N ILE A 12 31.87 -15.06 4.36
CA ILE A 12 30.76 -14.33 4.99
C ILE A 12 31.17 -12.88 5.29
N ILE A 13 32.36 -12.66 5.83
CA ILE A 13 32.89 -11.32 6.13
C ILE A 13 33.06 -10.51 4.84
N PHE A 14 33.58 -11.13 3.76
CA PHE A 14 33.71 -10.50 2.44
C PHE A 14 32.35 -10.12 1.88
N MET A 15 31.35 -11.03 1.91
CA MET A 15 30.00 -10.77 1.46
C MET A 15 29.32 -9.67 2.27
N LEU A 16 29.48 -9.67 3.59
CA LEU A 16 28.96 -8.63 4.46
C LEU A 16 29.57 -7.25 4.13
N ASN A 17 30.88 -7.18 3.93
CA ASN A 17 31.55 -5.92 3.54
C ASN A 17 31.13 -5.44 2.14
N TYR A 18 30.91 -6.36 1.20
CA TYR A 18 30.38 -6.04 -0.12
C TYR A 18 28.96 -5.48 -0.05
N ILE A 19 28.08 -6.11 0.75
CA ILE A 19 26.71 -5.66 0.97
C ILE A 19 26.67 -4.31 1.68
N LEU A 20 27.52 -4.09 2.69
CA LEU A 20 27.60 -2.83 3.43
C LEU A 20 27.91 -1.63 2.51
N GLY A 21 28.80 -1.82 1.50
CA GLY A 21 29.08 -0.81 0.49
C GLY A 21 27.91 -0.49 -0.45
N TYR A 22 26.87 -1.34 -0.47
CA TYR A 22 25.72 -1.21 -1.34
C TYR A 22 24.48 -0.63 -0.65
N ILE A 23 24.40 -0.73 0.67
CA ILE A 23 23.22 -0.31 1.44
C ILE A 23 23.30 1.18 1.73
N PRO A 24 22.27 1.99 1.39
CA PRO A 24 22.23 3.39 1.79
C PRO A 24 22.05 3.52 3.31
N VAL A 25 22.57 4.57 3.89
CA VAL A 25 22.26 4.99 5.25
C VAL A 25 20.90 5.68 5.21
N THR A 26 19.92 5.11 5.92
CA THR A 26 18.58 5.67 5.99
C THR A 26 18.31 6.23 7.37
N THR A 27 17.71 7.42 7.41
CA THR A 27 17.24 8.06 8.64
C THR A 27 15.78 8.42 8.48
N GLN A 28 15.00 8.19 9.52
CA GLN A 28 13.56 8.48 9.49
C GLN A 28 13.11 9.02 10.84
N TRP A 29 12.24 10.03 10.81
CA TRP A 29 11.44 10.38 11.97
C TRP A 29 10.01 10.68 11.54
N ASN A 30 9.07 10.43 12.44
CA ASN A 30 7.67 10.73 12.19
C ASN A 30 6.93 11.04 13.49
N TYR A 31 5.80 11.74 13.34
CA TYR A 31 4.82 11.84 14.40
C TYR A 31 3.40 11.78 13.82
N ALA A 32 2.47 11.29 14.63
CA ALA A 32 1.04 11.36 14.37
C ALA A 32 0.36 11.93 15.61
N ILE A 33 -0.49 12.92 15.41
CA ILE A 33 -1.31 13.52 16.48
C ILE A 33 -2.74 13.59 15.97
N GLY A 34 -3.72 13.33 16.85
CA GLY A 34 -5.11 13.39 16.47
C GLY A 34 -6.06 13.45 17.64
N ALA A 35 -7.28 13.81 17.33
CA ALA A 35 -8.41 13.82 18.25
C ALA A 35 -9.60 13.12 17.61
N ASN A 36 -10.33 12.34 18.41
CA ASN A 36 -11.58 11.71 18.02
C ASN A 36 -12.67 12.13 19.00
N TRP A 37 -13.77 12.65 18.45
CA TRP A 37 -14.95 12.96 19.23
C TRP A 37 -16.12 12.10 18.73
N THR A 38 -16.71 11.32 19.65
CA THR A 38 -17.87 10.46 19.37
C THR A 38 -19.09 10.99 20.08
N HIS A 39 -20.15 11.27 19.31
CA HIS A 39 -21.45 11.65 19.82
C HIS A 39 -22.42 10.48 19.67
N PHE A 40 -22.96 9.98 20.81
CA PHE A 40 -23.88 8.86 20.86
C PHE A 40 -25.33 9.34 20.90
N LYS A 41 -26.20 8.62 20.19
CA LYS A 41 -27.66 8.70 20.22
C LYS A 41 -28.21 7.28 20.32
N ASP A 42 -29.49 7.13 20.66
CA ASP A 42 -30.14 5.80 20.94
C ASP A 42 -29.81 4.74 19.88
N ASN A 43 -29.97 5.04 18.62
CA ASN A 43 -29.76 4.12 17.50
C ASN A 43 -28.63 4.51 16.56
N SER A 44 -27.83 5.51 16.91
CA SER A 44 -26.75 6.00 16.06
C SER A 44 -25.59 6.58 16.85
N PHE A 45 -24.44 6.66 16.20
CA PHE A 45 -23.33 7.45 16.71
C PHE A 45 -22.61 8.15 15.56
N GLN A 46 -22.07 9.31 15.88
CA GLN A 46 -21.31 10.16 14.96
C GLN A 46 -19.87 10.26 15.44
N ASN A 47 -18.93 10.08 14.52
CA ASN A 47 -17.50 10.22 14.77
C ASN A 47 -16.94 11.40 13.98
N PHE A 48 -16.20 12.26 14.67
CA PHE A 48 -15.43 13.35 14.09
C PHE A 48 -13.96 13.09 14.44
N VAL A 49 -13.13 12.89 13.41
CA VAL A 49 -11.72 12.59 13.59
C VAL A 49 -10.90 13.69 12.92
N PHE A 50 -9.96 14.24 13.67
CA PHE A 50 -8.95 15.16 13.18
C PHE A 50 -7.58 14.53 13.41
N SER A 51 -6.72 14.52 12.41
CA SER A 51 -5.36 14.02 12.58
C SER A 51 -4.38 14.77 11.71
N ARG A 52 -3.13 14.78 12.16
CA ARG A 52 -1.97 15.24 11.42
C ARG A 52 -0.88 14.19 11.50
N ASN A 53 -0.36 13.82 10.35
CA ASN A 53 0.83 12.99 10.22
C ASN A 53 1.96 13.83 9.61
N HIS A 54 3.18 13.64 10.09
CA HIS A 54 4.38 14.18 9.47
C HIS A 54 5.44 13.08 9.47
N LEU A 55 5.91 12.74 8.29
CA LEU A 55 6.96 11.77 8.06
C LEU A 55 8.12 12.47 7.34
N ASN A 56 9.32 12.28 7.84
CA ASN A 56 10.56 12.67 7.18
C ASN A 56 11.40 11.41 6.92
N ASN A 57 11.85 11.25 5.68
CA ASN A 57 12.74 10.18 5.27
C ASN A 57 14.00 10.78 4.66
N GLN A 58 15.14 10.18 4.97
CA GLN A 58 16.42 10.49 4.36
C GLN A 58 17.11 9.20 3.94
N SER A 59 17.83 9.23 2.82
CA SER A 59 18.59 8.10 2.32
C SER A 59 19.83 8.62 1.61
N VAL A 60 20.99 8.30 2.15
CA VAL A 60 22.28 8.74 1.63
C VAL A 60 23.14 7.52 1.29
N LYS A 61 23.80 7.56 0.15
CA LYS A 61 24.69 6.48 -0.31
C LYS A 61 25.95 7.06 -0.92
N TYR A 62 27.09 6.54 -0.49
CA TYR A 62 28.41 6.83 -1.06
C TYR A 62 29.00 5.57 -1.67
N LYS A 63 29.80 5.75 -2.71
CA LYS A 63 30.59 4.67 -3.30
C LYS A 63 31.60 4.15 -2.27
N ASP A 64 31.60 2.83 -2.07
CA ASP A 64 32.49 2.12 -1.14
C ASP A 64 32.46 2.69 0.30
N ASN A 65 31.32 3.29 0.71
CA ASN A 65 31.13 4.00 2.00
C ASN A 65 32.17 5.11 2.26
N ASN A 66 32.79 5.65 1.23
CA ASN A 66 33.69 6.77 1.35
C ASN A 66 32.92 8.10 1.26
N GLU A 67 32.73 8.75 2.40
CA GLU A 67 31.88 9.94 2.57
C GLU A 67 32.51 11.22 2.02
N THR A 68 32.97 11.18 0.76
CA THR A 68 33.42 12.36 0.01
C THR A 68 32.39 12.75 -1.04
N ILE A 69 32.35 14.01 -1.43
CA ILE A 69 31.36 14.53 -2.38
C ILE A 69 31.48 13.87 -3.76
N GLU A 70 32.67 13.48 -4.15
CA GLU A 70 32.93 12.80 -5.44
C GLU A 70 32.31 11.40 -5.45
N ASN A 71 32.25 10.75 -4.28
CA ASN A 71 31.70 9.42 -4.09
C ASN A 71 30.22 9.41 -3.79
N LEU A 72 29.57 10.57 -3.69
CA LEU A 72 28.12 10.64 -3.47
C LEU A 72 27.38 10.02 -4.67
N ILE A 73 26.57 8.98 -4.37
CA ILE A 73 25.73 8.28 -5.36
C ILE A 73 24.29 8.70 -5.22
N GLN A 74 23.81 8.84 -3.97
CA GLN A 74 22.44 9.22 -3.65
C GLN A 74 22.40 10.12 -2.44
N ASP A 75 21.61 11.18 -2.54
CA ASP A 75 21.18 12.03 -1.43
C ASP A 75 19.70 12.33 -1.64
N TYR A 76 18.86 11.71 -0.81
CA TYR A 76 17.42 11.83 -0.87
C TYR A 76 16.87 12.28 0.48
N VAL A 77 16.05 13.31 0.43
CA VAL A 77 15.27 13.78 1.60
C VAL A 77 13.83 13.99 1.18
N SER A 78 12.88 13.49 1.95
CA SER A 78 11.46 13.78 1.72
C SER A 78 10.70 14.10 3.00
N GLU A 79 9.68 14.92 2.86
CA GLU A 79 8.69 15.25 3.88
C GLU A 79 7.29 14.95 3.36
N GLU A 80 6.51 14.19 4.13
CA GLU A 80 5.10 13.93 3.88
C GLU A 80 4.29 14.48 5.04
N ILE A 81 3.44 15.46 4.77
CA ILE A 81 2.57 16.10 5.77
C ILE A 81 1.13 15.93 5.32
N GLU A 82 0.31 15.32 6.17
CA GLU A 82 -1.10 15.08 5.91
C GLU A 82 -1.94 15.60 7.08
N ASN A 83 -2.85 16.52 6.79
CA ASN A 83 -3.86 16.98 7.75
C ASN A 83 -5.21 16.43 7.30
N LYS A 84 -5.86 15.66 8.17
CA LYS A 84 -7.06 14.87 7.84
C LYS A 84 -8.22 15.26 8.72
N PHE A 85 -9.38 15.42 8.11
CA PHE A 85 -10.67 15.46 8.77
C PHE A 85 -11.52 14.31 8.23
N ARG A 86 -12.20 13.58 9.11
CA ARG A 86 -13.14 12.51 8.76
C ARG A 86 -14.38 12.62 9.62
N PHE A 87 -15.52 12.55 8.96
CA PHE A 87 -16.84 12.42 9.58
C PHE A 87 -17.44 11.08 9.21
N GLU A 88 -18.00 10.38 10.20
CA GLU A 88 -18.75 9.13 10.01
C GLU A 88 -20.03 9.17 10.84
N ASN A 89 -21.10 8.62 10.29
CA ASN A 89 -22.34 8.36 11.01
C ASN A 89 -22.74 6.89 10.84
N THR A 90 -22.98 6.20 11.94
CA THR A 90 -23.48 4.83 11.97
C THR A 90 -24.88 4.82 12.59
N ILE A 91 -25.84 4.26 11.85
CA ILE A 91 -27.23 4.09 12.29
C ILE A 91 -27.54 2.60 12.34
N ARG A 92 -28.19 2.15 13.42
CA ARG A 92 -28.64 0.76 13.58
C ARG A 92 -30.13 0.74 13.91
N LYS A 93 -30.93 0.08 13.07
CA LYS A 93 -32.39 -0.02 13.28
C LYS A 93 -32.91 -1.29 12.59
N ASN A 94 -33.72 -2.07 13.30
CA ASN A 94 -34.42 -3.24 12.77
C ASN A 94 -33.52 -4.24 12.02
N GLY A 95 -32.33 -4.53 12.57
CA GLY A 95 -31.35 -5.43 11.97
C GLY A 95 -30.58 -4.85 10.79
N TRP A 96 -30.85 -3.60 10.40
CA TRP A 96 -30.04 -2.86 9.44
C TRP A 96 -28.94 -2.06 10.13
N LYS A 97 -27.78 -1.98 9.49
CA LYS A 97 -26.71 -1.05 9.84
C LYS A 97 -26.38 -0.21 8.61
N LEU A 98 -26.56 1.08 8.72
CA LEU A 98 -26.13 2.06 7.72
C LEU A 98 -24.91 2.81 8.27
N ASN A 99 -23.83 2.87 7.48
CA ASN A 99 -22.64 3.66 7.79
C ASN A 99 -22.35 4.55 6.59
N PHE A 100 -22.16 5.85 6.80
CA PHE A 100 -21.78 6.79 5.75
C PHE A 100 -20.91 7.90 6.30
N GLY A 101 -20.13 8.49 5.44
CA GLY A 101 -19.23 9.56 5.86
C GLY A 101 -18.48 10.22 4.72
N THR A 102 -17.69 11.19 5.13
CA THR A 102 -16.82 11.97 4.24
C THR A 102 -15.45 12.18 4.88
N GLY A 103 -14.45 12.34 4.04
CA GLY A 103 -13.10 12.70 4.44
C GLY A 103 -12.56 13.83 3.58
N VAL A 104 -11.78 14.70 4.21
CA VAL A 104 -10.99 15.74 3.54
C VAL A 104 -9.57 15.66 4.06
N GLU A 105 -8.60 15.69 3.16
CA GLU A 105 -7.20 15.56 3.50
C GLU A 105 -6.37 16.57 2.70
N SER A 106 -5.61 17.40 3.39
CA SER A 106 -4.62 18.32 2.79
C SER A 106 -3.25 17.65 2.86
N VAL A 107 -2.64 17.45 1.71
CA VAL A 107 -1.35 16.79 1.53
C VAL A 107 -0.30 17.79 1.09
N THR A 108 0.84 17.77 1.76
CA THR A 108 2.08 18.40 1.30
C THR A 108 3.15 17.33 1.24
N PHE A 109 3.71 17.13 0.07
CA PHE A 109 4.91 16.31 -0.15
C PHE A 109 6.02 17.20 -0.69
N LYS A 110 7.21 17.08 -0.11
CA LYS A 110 8.41 17.73 -0.60
C LYS A 110 9.50 16.69 -0.71
N ASN A 111 10.31 16.77 -1.75
CA ASN A 111 11.52 15.97 -1.84
C ASN A 111 12.64 16.74 -2.49
N LYS A 112 13.86 16.38 -2.08
CA LYS A 112 15.11 16.71 -2.73
C LYS A 112 15.78 15.40 -3.12
N THR A 113 16.10 15.24 -4.39
CA THR A 113 16.65 14.01 -4.92
C THR A 113 17.93 14.34 -5.71
N PHE A 114 19.03 13.76 -5.26
CA PHE A 114 20.26 13.62 -6.05
C PHE A 114 20.53 12.13 -6.20
N GLN A 115 20.69 11.64 -7.44
CA GLN A 115 20.97 10.23 -7.71
C GLN A 115 21.76 10.07 -8.99
N LYS A 116 22.92 9.39 -8.91
CA LYS A 116 23.66 8.94 -10.07
C LYS A 116 23.07 7.61 -10.56
N ILE A 117 22.63 7.57 -11.81
CA ILE A 117 22.04 6.41 -12.45
C ILE A 117 22.98 5.93 -13.54
N VAL A 118 23.23 4.62 -13.60
CA VAL A 118 23.93 4.00 -14.70
C VAL A 118 22.95 3.10 -15.46
N TYR A 119 22.65 3.46 -16.70
CA TYR A 119 21.79 2.69 -17.58
C TYR A 119 22.49 2.42 -18.91
N GLN A 120 22.62 1.15 -19.28
CA GLN A 120 23.31 0.73 -20.51
C GLN A 120 24.69 1.38 -20.70
N ASN A 121 25.50 1.45 -19.63
CA ASN A 121 26.81 2.11 -19.57
C ASN A 121 26.81 3.64 -19.78
N ILE A 122 25.62 4.28 -19.76
CA ILE A 122 25.51 5.73 -19.77
C ILE A 122 25.27 6.16 -18.31
N SER A 123 26.12 7.05 -17.80
CA SER A 123 25.95 7.67 -16.50
C SER A 123 25.09 8.92 -16.66
N ASP A 124 23.99 8.98 -15.91
CA ASP A 124 23.12 10.15 -15.83
C ASP A 124 22.96 10.57 -14.36
N THR A 125 22.57 11.80 -14.13
CA THR A 125 22.37 12.35 -12.77
C THR A 125 21.00 12.97 -12.68
N LEU A 126 20.17 12.41 -11.80
CA LEU A 126 18.94 13.07 -11.37
C LEU A 126 19.28 14.06 -10.27
N ASN A 127 18.87 15.31 -10.45
CA ASN A 127 19.01 16.35 -9.45
C ASN A 127 17.80 17.29 -9.54
N PHE A 128 16.86 17.14 -8.63
CA PHE A 128 15.65 17.97 -8.61
C PHE A 128 15.09 18.13 -7.19
N GLU A 129 14.33 19.20 -7.01
CA GLU A 129 13.52 19.43 -5.82
C GLU A 129 12.06 19.57 -6.24
N SER A 130 11.14 18.88 -5.59
CA SER A 130 9.73 19.03 -5.88
C SER A 130 8.88 19.31 -4.65
N LYS A 131 7.77 20.00 -4.88
CA LYS A 131 6.76 20.27 -3.87
C LYS A 131 5.39 20.04 -4.46
N LEU A 132 4.67 19.07 -3.89
CA LEU A 132 3.27 18.82 -4.20
C LEU A 132 2.40 19.35 -3.07
N ASN A 133 1.35 20.10 -3.44
CA ASN A 133 0.28 20.48 -2.53
C ASN A 133 -1.04 20.14 -3.22
N PHE A 134 -1.85 19.30 -2.60
CA PHE A 134 -3.15 18.94 -3.12
C PHE A 134 -4.11 18.51 -2.02
N VAL A 135 -5.41 18.56 -2.35
CA VAL A 135 -6.47 18.14 -1.44
C VAL A 135 -7.08 16.86 -1.96
N LYS A 136 -7.25 15.88 -1.06
CA LYS A 136 -8.02 14.66 -1.31
C LYS A 136 -9.37 14.79 -0.62
N THR A 137 -10.43 14.33 -1.27
CA THR A 137 -11.76 14.21 -0.68
C THR A 137 -12.32 12.83 -0.95
N SER A 138 -13.13 12.33 -0.03
CA SER A 138 -13.78 11.04 -0.14
C SER A 138 -15.21 11.08 0.36
N LEU A 139 -16.07 10.27 -0.26
CA LEU A 139 -17.42 9.98 0.18
C LEU A 139 -17.61 8.48 0.21
N PHE A 140 -18.29 7.96 1.22
CA PHE A 140 -18.62 6.55 1.29
C PHE A 140 -19.96 6.30 1.97
N GLY A 141 -20.58 5.18 1.60
CA GLY A 141 -21.75 4.65 2.23
C GLY A 141 -21.73 3.14 2.22
N GLN A 142 -22.21 2.52 3.27
CA GLN A 142 -22.33 1.07 3.40
C GLN A 142 -23.62 0.72 4.11
N ILE A 143 -24.35 -0.25 3.59
CA ILE A 143 -25.52 -0.84 4.22
C ILE A 143 -25.25 -2.32 4.52
N SER A 144 -25.65 -2.77 5.69
CA SER A 144 -25.49 -4.17 6.11
C SER A 144 -26.81 -4.68 6.70
N LYS A 145 -27.10 -5.94 6.45
CA LYS A 145 -28.30 -6.62 6.95
C LYS A 145 -27.93 -8.00 7.48
N LYS A 146 -28.50 -8.34 8.62
CA LYS A 146 -28.54 -9.71 9.13
C LYS A 146 -29.82 -10.39 8.64
N ALA A 147 -29.70 -11.61 8.12
CA ALA A 147 -30.80 -12.42 7.60
C ALA A 147 -30.68 -13.88 8.07
N PHE A 148 -31.75 -14.69 7.88
CA PHE A 148 -31.81 -16.10 8.23
C PHE A 148 -31.39 -16.38 9.69
N ASP A 149 -32.10 -15.76 10.64
CA ASP A 149 -31.79 -15.86 12.07
C ASP A 149 -30.34 -15.53 12.43
N ASN A 150 -29.80 -14.48 11.80
CA ASN A 150 -28.44 -14.01 11.92
C ASN A 150 -27.35 -14.92 11.31
N LYS A 151 -27.73 -16.00 10.60
CA LYS A 151 -26.75 -16.86 9.90
C LYS A 151 -26.08 -16.17 8.74
N LEU A 152 -26.76 -15.23 8.06
CA LEU A 152 -26.17 -14.46 6.96
C LEU A 152 -26.02 -13.00 7.36
N ILE A 153 -24.83 -12.46 7.17
CA ILE A 153 -24.56 -11.01 7.19
C ILE A 153 -24.19 -10.61 5.78
N ALA A 154 -24.99 -9.77 5.13
CA ALA A 154 -24.71 -9.19 3.83
C ALA A 154 -24.42 -7.70 3.99
N SER A 155 -23.37 -7.21 3.34
CA SER A 155 -22.96 -5.80 3.35
C SER A 155 -22.67 -5.34 1.94
N PHE A 156 -23.26 -4.24 1.53
CA PHE A 156 -22.93 -3.54 0.29
C PHE A 156 -22.42 -2.14 0.59
N GLY A 157 -21.31 -1.77 0.00
CA GLY A 157 -20.70 -0.45 0.17
C GLY A 157 -20.32 0.16 -1.16
N ILE A 158 -20.30 1.48 -1.18
CA ILE A 158 -19.75 2.26 -2.29
C ILE A 158 -18.91 3.40 -1.71
N ARG A 159 -17.77 3.65 -2.35
CA ARG A 159 -16.87 4.75 -2.01
C ARG A 159 -16.44 5.46 -3.29
N THR A 160 -16.17 6.74 -3.18
CA THR A 160 -15.47 7.49 -4.21
C THR A 160 -14.40 8.36 -3.58
N ASP A 161 -13.30 8.50 -4.30
CA ASP A 161 -12.17 9.34 -3.93
C ASP A 161 -11.84 10.28 -5.09
N GLN A 162 -11.40 11.48 -4.75
CA GLN A 162 -10.89 12.43 -5.73
C GLN A 162 -9.77 13.27 -5.13
N ASN A 163 -8.93 13.86 -5.98
CA ASN A 163 -7.94 14.84 -5.54
C ASN A 163 -7.66 15.91 -6.62
N SER A 164 -6.97 16.97 -6.22
CA SER A 164 -6.70 18.10 -7.09
C SER A 164 -5.38 17.99 -7.89
N TYR A 165 -4.70 16.86 -7.88
CA TYR A 165 -3.40 16.69 -8.55
C TYR A 165 -3.50 16.73 -10.07
N SER A 166 -4.37 15.93 -10.67
CA SER A 166 -4.56 15.85 -12.12
C SER A 166 -6.05 15.95 -12.51
N LYS A 167 -6.32 16.12 -13.79
CA LYS A 167 -7.68 16.13 -14.34
C LYS A 167 -8.40 14.82 -14.14
N GLU A 168 -7.70 13.71 -14.39
CA GLU A 168 -8.20 12.35 -14.23
C GLU A 168 -8.55 12.02 -12.77
N MET A 169 -7.70 12.44 -11.85
CA MET A 169 -7.91 12.21 -10.42
C MET A 169 -8.98 13.10 -9.79
N ARG A 170 -9.41 14.18 -10.49
CA ARG A 170 -10.44 15.10 -10.00
C ARG A 170 -11.86 14.59 -10.20
N ASN A 171 -12.08 13.65 -11.12
CA ASN A 171 -13.41 13.14 -11.41
C ASN A 171 -13.80 11.99 -10.45
N PRO A 172 -14.72 12.22 -9.49
CA PRO A 172 -15.09 11.19 -8.50
C PRO A 172 -15.74 9.95 -9.12
N LEU A 173 -16.36 10.07 -10.29
CA LEU A 173 -17.01 8.92 -10.95
C LEU A 173 -16.00 7.92 -11.52
N LYS A 174 -14.76 8.34 -11.79
CA LYS A 174 -13.69 7.45 -12.24
C LYS A 174 -13.11 6.58 -11.12
N GLN A 175 -13.32 6.98 -9.86
CA GLN A 175 -12.83 6.26 -8.67
C GLN A 175 -13.96 5.61 -7.85
N LEU A 176 -15.06 5.22 -8.49
CA LEU A 176 -16.13 4.49 -7.83
C LEU A 176 -15.68 3.10 -7.38
N SER A 177 -15.81 2.82 -6.10
CA SER A 177 -15.35 1.61 -5.40
C SER A 177 -16.55 0.83 -4.82
N PRO A 178 -17.31 0.07 -5.62
CA PRO A 178 -18.34 -0.82 -5.11
C PRO A 178 -17.71 -2.02 -4.39
N ARG A 179 -18.36 -2.49 -3.31
CA ARG A 179 -17.90 -3.62 -2.49
C ARG A 179 -19.09 -4.42 -2.00
N LEU A 180 -18.98 -5.74 -2.06
CA LEU A 180 -19.92 -6.68 -1.48
C LEU A 180 -19.18 -7.62 -0.54
N SER A 181 -19.74 -7.82 0.64
CA SER A 181 -19.24 -8.77 1.64
C SER A 181 -20.39 -9.63 2.15
N LEU A 182 -20.20 -10.94 2.16
CA LEU A 182 -21.12 -11.93 2.67
C LEU A 182 -20.40 -12.77 3.72
N ALA A 183 -21.02 -12.96 4.88
CA ALA A 183 -20.56 -13.89 5.89
C ALA A 183 -21.72 -14.81 6.26
N TYR A 184 -21.54 -16.13 6.07
CA TYR A 184 -22.55 -17.14 6.33
C TYR A 184 -22.07 -18.11 7.40
N ALA A 185 -22.79 -18.14 8.53
CA ALA A 185 -22.55 -19.13 9.59
C ALA A 185 -23.12 -20.49 9.16
N ILE A 186 -22.25 -21.46 8.92
CA ILE A 186 -22.60 -22.85 8.62
C ILE A 186 -23.20 -23.48 9.88
N ASP A 187 -22.49 -23.29 10.98
CA ASP A 187 -22.88 -23.72 12.33
C ASP A 187 -22.39 -22.69 13.38
N GLU A 188 -22.45 -23.02 14.67
CA GLU A 188 -22.03 -22.16 15.77
C GLU A 188 -20.51 -21.88 15.80
N LYS A 189 -19.72 -22.69 15.10
CA LYS A 189 -18.24 -22.64 15.12
C LYS A 189 -17.62 -22.24 13.80
N SER A 190 -18.36 -22.40 12.70
CA SER A 190 -17.82 -22.29 11.35
C SER A 190 -18.57 -21.30 10.50
N SER A 191 -17.85 -20.49 9.73
CA SER A 191 -18.43 -19.52 8.80
C SER A 191 -17.68 -19.49 7.47
N LEU A 192 -18.42 -19.22 6.39
CA LEU A 192 -17.91 -18.88 5.07
C LEU A 192 -17.93 -17.38 4.89
N ASN A 193 -16.84 -16.84 4.36
CA ASN A 193 -16.70 -15.43 4.06
C ASN A 193 -16.43 -15.25 2.57
N PHE A 194 -17.14 -14.32 1.95
CA PHE A 194 -16.98 -13.95 0.55
C PHE A 194 -16.90 -12.43 0.44
N ASN A 195 -15.87 -11.93 -0.23
CA ASN A 195 -15.68 -10.51 -0.46
C ASN A 195 -15.30 -10.26 -1.91
N VAL A 196 -15.98 -9.32 -2.54
CA VAL A 196 -15.62 -8.80 -3.86
C VAL A 196 -15.71 -7.28 -3.83
N GLY A 197 -14.75 -6.62 -4.47
CA GLY A 197 -14.75 -5.16 -4.49
C GLY A 197 -13.72 -4.57 -5.42
N GLN A 198 -13.94 -3.31 -5.71
CA GLN A 198 -13.01 -2.45 -6.45
C GLN A 198 -12.45 -1.39 -5.52
N TYR A 199 -11.15 -1.12 -5.66
CA TYR A 199 -10.41 -0.21 -4.78
C TYR A 199 -9.51 0.67 -5.64
N PHE A 200 -9.34 1.92 -5.20
CA PHE A 200 -8.43 2.87 -5.82
C PHE A 200 -7.37 3.32 -4.82
N GLN A 201 -6.13 3.39 -5.28
CA GLN A 201 -4.98 3.83 -4.50
C GLN A 201 -4.20 4.87 -5.28
N LEU A 202 -3.73 5.92 -4.60
CA LEU A 202 -2.81 6.87 -5.21
C LEU A 202 -1.48 6.19 -5.52
N PRO A 203 -0.83 6.52 -6.65
CA PRO A 203 0.59 6.24 -6.84
C PRO A 203 1.42 6.85 -5.71
N ALA A 204 2.62 6.32 -5.51
CA ALA A 204 3.56 6.86 -4.53
C ALA A 204 3.86 8.35 -4.80
N PHE A 205 4.06 9.15 -3.74
CA PHE A 205 4.35 10.58 -3.91
C PHE A 205 5.68 10.84 -4.63
N THR A 206 6.63 9.91 -4.55
CA THR A 206 7.86 9.93 -5.35
C THR A 206 7.56 9.91 -6.85
N VAL A 207 6.64 9.04 -7.28
CA VAL A 207 6.14 8.99 -8.67
C VAL A 207 5.43 10.30 -9.05
N MET A 208 4.53 10.77 -8.19
CA MET A 208 3.77 11.99 -8.45
C MET A 208 4.65 13.24 -8.48
N GLY A 209 5.73 13.26 -7.69
CA GLY A 209 6.64 14.40 -7.53
C GLY A 209 7.83 14.41 -8.50
N TYR A 210 7.97 13.43 -9.38
CA TYR A 210 9.10 13.39 -10.30
C TYR A 210 9.13 14.61 -11.24
N GLN A 211 10.28 15.26 -11.30
CA GLN A 211 10.57 16.37 -12.21
C GLN A 211 11.75 16.04 -13.11
N ASN A 212 11.68 16.55 -14.35
CA ASN A 212 12.82 16.54 -15.28
C ASN A 212 13.76 17.72 -15.00
N ASN A 213 14.85 17.81 -15.78
CA ASN A 213 15.84 18.88 -15.68
C ASN A 213 15.28 20.30 -15.98
N ASN A 214 14.06 20.40 -16.53
CA ASN A 214 13.37 21.65 -16.77
C ASN A 214 12.41 22.04 -15.60
N ASN A 215 12.46 21.32 -14.48
CA ASN A 215 11.54 21.47 -13.34
C ASN A 215 10.07 21.20 -13.67
N GLU A 216 9.78 20.39 -14.68
CA GLU A 216 8.42 20.01 -15.04
C GLU A 216 8.00 18.75 -14.32
N LEU A 217 6.80 18.73 -13.73
CA LEU A 217 6.18 17.54 -13.15
C LEU A 217 5.75 16.58 -14.26
N VAL A 218 6.69 15.74 -14.71
CA VAL A 218 6.52 14.87 -15.89
C VAL A 218 5.31 13.95 -15.74
N ASN A 219 5.17 13.29 -14.60
CA ASN A 219 4.09 12.34 -14.38
C ASN A 219 2.72 13.01 -14.23
N LYS A 220 2.67 14.30 -13.86
CA LYS A 220 1.46 15.08 -13.92
C LYS A 220 1.06 15.40 -15.36
N SER A 221 2.03 15.72 -16.22
CA SER A 221 1.84 15.94 -17.65
C SER A 221 1.43 14.67 -18.39
N ASN A 222 1.90 13.51 -17.93
CA ASN A 222 1.49 12.20 -18.43
C ASN A 222 0.09 11.78 -17.92
N GLU A 223 -0.60 12.65 -17.19
CA GLU A 223 -1.94 12.44 -16.65
C GLU A 223 -2.12 11.13 -15.88
N ILE A 224 -1.11 10.76 -15.07
CA ILE A 224 -1.21 9.56 -14.24
C ILE A 224 -2.45 9.61 -13.36
N THR A 225 -3.03 8.43 -13.12
CA THR A 225 -4.28 8.28 -12.37
C THR A 225 -4.14 7.33 -11.19
N TYR A 226 -5.23 7.10 -10.49
CA TYR A 226 -5.28 6.11 -9.42
C TYR A 226 -5.04 4.69 -9.95
N ILE A 227 -4.26 3.91 -9.21
CA ILE A 227 -4.14 2.48 -9.37
C ILE A 227 -5.48 1.85 -9.02
N ASN A 228 -6.04 1.07 -9.93
CA ASN A 228 -7.29 0.33 -9.73
C ASN A 228 -6.98 -1.10 -9.33
N ASN A 229 -7.61 -1.60 -8.30
CA ASN A 229 -7.45 -2.95 -7.81
C ASN A 229 -8.81 -3.61 -7.58
N LYS A 230 -9.05 -4.74 -8.27
CA LYS A 230 -10.26 -5.56 -8.12
C LYS A 230 -9.90 -6.80 -7.30
N HIS A 231 -10.60 -7.01 -6.21
CA HIS A 231 -10.37 -8.11 -5.28
C HIS A 231 -11.53 -9.10 -5.30
N LEU A 232 -11.18 -10.37 -5.24
CA LEU A 232 -12.07 -11.48 -4.94
C LEU A 232 -11.43 -12.30 -3.83
N VAL A 233 -12.13 -12.51 -2.72
CA VAL A 233 -11.64 -13.28 -1.58
C VAL A 233 -12.74 -14.24 -1.12
N PHE A 234 -12.36 -15.49 -0.90
CA PHE A 234 -13.23 -16.51 -0.32
C PHE A 234 -12.49 -17.18 0.83
N GLY A 235 -13.15 -17.32 1.99
CA GLY A 235 -12.55 -17.86 3.19
C GLY A 235 -13.48 -18.78 3.98
N LEU A 236 -12.87 -19.73 4.67
CA LEU A 236 -13.48 -20.56 5.70
C LEU A 236 -12.82 -20.21 7.03
N GLU A 237 -13.62 -19.91 8.03
CA GLU A 237 -13.20 -19.74 9.42
C GLU A 237 -13.88 -20.81 10.27
N THR A 238 -13.12 -21.46 11.16
CA THR A 238 -13.68 -22.38 12.15
C THR A 238 -13.01 -22.22 13.50
N ASN A 239 -13.79 -22.38 14.56
CA ASN A 239 -13.38 -22.32 15.96
C ASN A 239 -13.60 -23.70 16.60
N PRO A 240 -12.70 -24.69 16.38
CA PRO A 240 -12.90 -26.07 16.84
C PRO A 240 -12.96 -26.22 18.36
N GLY A 241 -12.61 -25.18 19.10
CA GLY A 241 -12.73 -25.09 20.56
C GLY A 241 -12.63 -23.65 21.05
N ASN A 242 -13.01 -23.41 22.31
CA ASN A 242 -13.14 -22.04 22.88
C ASN A 242 -11.89 -21.15 22.76
N PHE A 243 -10.73 -21.77 22.56
CA PHE A 243 -9.43 -21.03 22.49
C PHE A 243 -8.69 -21.28 21.18
N SER A 244 -9.35 -21.83 20.17
CA SER A 244 -8.73 -22.18 18.89
C SER A 244 -9.47 -21.53 17.74
N LYS A 245 -8.72 -21.05 16.74
CA LYS A 245 -9.23 -20.50 15.50
C LYS A 245 -8.40 -21.02 14.33
N ILE A 246 -9.07 -21.44 13.27
CA ILE A 246 -8.45 -21.81 12.00
C ILE A 246 -9.11 -21.00 10.90
N THR A 247 -8.31 -20.40 10.02
CA THR A 247 -8.79 -19.73 8.81
C THR A 247 -8.03 -20.24 7.60
N ILE A 248 -8.76 -20.41 6.49
CA ILE A 248 -8.20 -20.69 5.17
C ILE A 248 -8.84 -19.70 4.22
N GLU A 249 -8.04 -18.91 3.51
CA GLU A 249 -8.53 -17.92 2.58
C GLU A 249 -7.82 -18.07 1.23
N GLY A 250 -8.60 -18.04 0.13
CA GLY A 250 -8.10 -17.91 -1.22
C GLY A 250 -8.43 -16.53 -1.75
N PHE A 251 -7.50 -15.90 -2.45
CA PHE A 251 -7.71 -14.58 -3.03
C PHE A 251 -7.21 -14.47 -4.47
N TYR A 252 -7.86 -13.58 -5.23
CA TYR A 252 -7.42 -13.11 -6.53
C TYR A 252 -7.56 -11.59 -6.59
N LYS A 253 -6.50 -10.91 -7.02
CA LYS A 253 -6.44 -9.45 -7.18
C LYS A 253 -6.00 -9.15 -8.62
N LYS A 254 -6.73 -8.27 -9.30
CA LYS A 254 -6.35 -7.73 -10.60
C LYS A 254 -6.03 -6.25 -10.45
N TYR A 255 -4.89 -5.84 -10.98
CA TYR A 255 -4.42 -4.45 -10.98
C TYR A 255 -4.53 -3.88 -12.39
N ASP A 256 -5.11 -2.69 -12.49
CA ASP A 256 -5.16 -1.88 -13.70
C ASP A 256 -4.60 -0.48 -13.35
N ASN A 257 -4.10 0.26 -14.34
CA ASN A 257 -3.53 1.60 -14.18
C ASN A 257 -2.32 1.66 -13.23
N TYR A 258 -1.57 0.58 -13.09
CA TYR A 258 -0.35 0.62 -12.30
C TYR A 258 0.73 1.43 -13.03
N PRO A 259 1.65 2.14 -12.33
CA PRO A 259 2.72 2.89 -12.98
C PRO A 259 3.60 1.98 -13.85
N PHE A 260 3.77 2.38 -15.12
CA PHE A 260 4.62 1.72 -16.11
C PHE A 260 5.80 2.62 -16.43
N LEU A 261 7.01 2.13 -16.22
CA LEU A 261 8.27 2.84 -16.43
C LEU A 261 8.56 2.99 -17.92
N LEU A 262 8.70 4.23 -18.39
CA LEU A 262 8.93 4.50 -19.81
C LEU A 262 10.34 4.12 -20.24
N ARG A 263 11.34 4.35 -19.39
CA ARG A 263 12.75 4.04 -19.68
C ARG A 263 12.98 2.53 -19.77
N ASP A 264 12.55 1.78 -18.76
CA ASP A 264 12.85 0.36 -18.63
C ASP A 264 11.80 -0.53 -19.31
N SER A 265 10.68 0.05 -19.71
CA SER A 265 9.54 -0.64 -20.36
C SER A 265 9.00 -1.82 -19.56
N ILE A 266 8.92 -1.63 -18.23
CA ILE A 266 8.36 -2.59 -17.27
C ILE A 266 7.41 -1.89 -16.29
N SER A 267 6.61 -2.66 -15.58
CA SER A 267 5.84 -2.14 -14.46
C SER A 267 6.75 -1.69 -13.32
N LEU A 268 6.37 -0.62 -12.63
CA LEU A 268 7.06 -0.23 -11.39
C LEU A 268 7.05 -1.36 -10.34
N ALA A 269 6.06 -2.25 -10.38
CA ALA A 269 5.99 -3.42 -9.51
C ALA A 269 7.04 -4.50 -9.81
N ASN A 270 7.64 -4.49 -11.01
CA ASN A 270 8.71 -5.41 -11.39
C ASN A 270 10.11 -4.84 -11.10
N LEU A 271 10.19 -3.54 -10.78
CA LEU A 271 11.46 -2.91 -10.45
C LEU A 271 11.93 -3.40 -9.07
N GLY A 272 13.04 -4.13 -9.04
CA GLY A 272 13.74 -4.46 -7.80
C GLY A 272 14.31 -3.18 -7.18
N GLY A 273 13.99 -2.95 -5.92
CA GLY A 273 14.58 -1.84 -5.18
C GLY A 273 15.90 -2.26 -4.58
N ASP A 274 17.04 -1.91 -5.17
CA ASP A 274 18.37 -2.02 -4.54
C ASP A 274 18.53 -1.03 -3.38
N PHE A 275 17.56 -1.05 -2.44
CA PHE A 275 17.46 -0.10 -1.32
C PHE A 275 17.42 1.39 -1.74
N GLY A 276 17.22 1.66 -3.03
CA GLY A 276 17.13 3.01 -3.58
C GLY A 276 15.72 3.60 -3.48
N VAL A 277 15.60 4.88 -3.84
CA VAL A 277 14.31 5.56 -3.97
C VAL A 277 13.65 5.14 -5.27
N ILE A 278 12.47 4.52 -5.17
CA ILE A 278 11.71 4.05 -6.32
C ILE A 278 10.70 5.13 -6.75
N GLY A 279 10.53 5.30 -8.08
CA GLY A 279 9.50 6.16 -8.67
C GLY A 279 9.99 7.54 -9.13
N SER A 280 11.29 7.87 -8.97
CA SER A 280 11.87 9.11 -9.48
C SER A 280 12.18 9.04 -10.98
N GLU A 281 11.16 8.70 -11.78
CA GLU A 281 11.26 8.60 -13.24
C GLU A 281 9.92 8.74 -13.95
N ALA A 282 9.96 8.90 -15.28
CA ALA A 282 8.76 9.06 -16.11
C ALA A 282 7.95 7.77 -16.18
N VAL A 283 6.66 7.86 -15.87
CA VAL A 283 5.71 6.73 -15.93
C VAL A 283 4.42 7.11 -16.64
N THR A 284 3.71 6.08 -17.10
CA THR A 284 2.28 6.14 -17.48
C THR A 284 1.45 5.23 -16.58
N SER A 285 0.15 5.42 -16.52
CA SER A 285 -0.78 4.56 -15.76
C SER A 285 -1.35 3.47 -16.66
N THR A 286 -0.49 2.63 -17.25
CA THR A 286 -0.88 1.63 -18.27
C THR A 286 -0.55 0.19 -17.90
N SER A 287 0.19 -0.04 -16.82
CA SER A 287 0.55 -1.40 -16.42
C SER A 287 -0.63 -2.15 -15.83
N GLU A 288 -0.72 -3.43 -16.19
CA GLU A 288 -1.66 -4.39 -15.64
C GLU A 288 -0.91 -5.46 -14.83
N GLY A 289 -1.56 -5.94 -13.77
CA GLY A 289 -1.00 -6.99 -12.93
C GLY A 289 -2.05 -7.89 -12.33
N ARG A 290 -1.59 -8.96 -11.71
CA ARG A 290 -2.42 -9.88 -10.93
C ARG A 290 -1.64 -10.42 -9.73
N SER A 291 -2.37 -10.70 -8.66
CA SER A 291 -1.83 -11.40 -7.50
C SER A 291 -2.88 -12.40 -7.00
N TYR A 292 -2.47 -13.62 -6.74
CA TYR A 292 -3.36 -14.67 -6.24
C TYR A 292 -2.61 -15.58 -5.29
N GLY A 293 -3.36 -16.18 -4.38
CA GLY A 293 -2.74 -16.99 -3.35
C GLY A 293 -3.72 -17.64 -2.39
N ILE A 294 -3.15 -18.38 -1.45
CA ILE A 294 -3.86 -19.04 -0.36
C ILE A 294 -3.16 -18.68 0.95
N GLU A 295 -3.95 -18.33 1.94
CA GLU A 295 -3.51 -18.03 3.30
C GLU A 295 -4.11 -19.05 4.27
N PHE A 296 -3.29 -19.57 5.15
CA PHE A 296 -3.68 -20.45 6.24
C PHE A 296 -3.22 -19.87 7.57
N LEU A 297 -4.12 -19.84 8.54
CA LEU A 297 -3.81 -19.45 9.91
C LEU A 297 -4.45 -20.46 10.87
N ALA A 298 -3.64 -21.04 11.76
CA ALA A 298 -4.13 -21.76 12.92
C ALA A 298 -3.61 -21.09 14.20
N GLN A 299 -4.52 -20.68 15.06
CA GLN A 299 -4.20 -20.00 16.32
C GLN A 299 -4.78 -20.77 17.50
N LYS A 300 -3.99 -20.97 18.53
CA LYS A 300 -4.39 -21.42 19.84
C LYS A 300 -4.03 -20.36 20.86
N LYS A 301 -5.03 -19.75 21.51
CA LYS A 301 -4.83 -18.85 22.65
C LYS A 301 -4.36 -19.65 23.85
N LEU A 302 -3.68 -19.01 24.78
CA LEU A 302 -3.20 -19.66 26.00
C LEU A 302 -4.38 -20.34 26.74
N ASN A 303 -4.26 -21.65 26.88
CA ASN A 303 -5.16 -22.48 27.68
C ASN A 303 -4.33 -23.52 28.42
N LYS A 304 -4.41 -23.52 29.75
CA LYS A 304 -3.49 -24.26 30.64
C LYS A 304 -2.05 -23.78 30.36
N ASN A 305 -1.21 -24.58 29.72
CA ASN A 305 0.21 -24.30 29.53
C ASN A 305 0.62 -24.25 28.04
N PHE A 306 -0.35 -24.20 27.10
CA PHE A 306 -0.06 -24.23 25.68
C PHE A 306 -0.75 -23.08 24.93
N TYR A 307 0.03 -22.42 24.09
CA TYR A 307 -0.44 -21.47 23.07
C TYR A 307 0.43 -21.61 21.81
N GLY A 308 -0.07 -21.18 20.67
CA GLY A 308 0.69 -21.23 19.45
C GLY A 308 -0.02 -20.55 18.28
N ILE A 309 0.76 -20.12 17.29
CA ILE A 309 0.29 -19.60 16.00
C ILE A 309 1.09 -20.31 14.91
N LEU A 310 0.38 -20.83 13.91
CA LEU A 310 0.92 -21.31 12.66
C LEU A 310 0.29 -20.51 11.54
N ALA A 311 1.11 -19.80 10.78
CA ALA A 311 0.68 -19.05 9.61
C ALA A 311 1.46 -19.54 8.38
N TYR A 312 0.77 -19.72 7.27
CA TYR A 312 1.36 -20.05 5.98
C TYR A 312 0.67 -19.24 4.88
N THR A 313 1.46 -18.61 4.02
CA THR A 313 0.98 -17.89 2.86
C THR A 313 1.72 -18.35 1.62
N TRP A 314 0.98 -18.76 0.61
CA TRP A 314 1.49 -18.92 -0.75
C TRP A 314 0.87 -17.85 -1.63
N VAL A 315 1.72 -17.08 -2.32
CA VAL A 315 1.29 -15.99 -3.20
C VAL A 315 2.12 -15.97 -4.47
N ARG A 316 1.47 -15.64 -5.57
CA ARG A 316 2.10 -15.29 -6.84
C ARG A 316 1.59 -13.92 -7.27
N SER A 317 2.54 -13.01 -7.52
CA SER A 317 2.28 -11.64 -7.97
C SER A 317 3.06 -11.38 -9.25
N GLU A 318 2.40 -10.88 -10.30
CA GLU A 318 2.95 -10.74 -11.64
C GLU A 318 2.39 -9.48 -12.30
N PHE A 319 3.22 -8.77 -13.02
CA PHE A 319 2.82 -7.60 -13.82
C PHE A 319 3.34 -7.73 -15.24
N LYS A 320 2.60 -7.16 -16.20
CA LYS A 320 2.93 -7.21 -17.62
C LYS A 320 4.10 -6.28 -17.95
N ASP A 321 5.02 -6.78 -18.79
CA ASP A 321 6.05 -6.01 -19.45
C ASP A 321 5.52 -5.36 -20.75
N LYS A 322 6.40 -4.73 -21.53
CA LYS A 322 6.09 -4.13 -22.84
C LYS A 322 5.55 -5.11 -23.89
N ASN A 323 5.85 -6.39 -23.75
CA ASN A 323 5.38 -7.46 -24.67
C ASN A 323 4.08 -8.10 -24.17
N GLU A 324 3.42 -7.51 -23.15
CA GLU A 324 2.23 -8.05 -22.48
C GLU A 324 2.45 -9.41 -21.79
N ILE A 325 3.71 -9.76 -21.51
CA ILE A 325 4.08 -10.99 -20.81
C ILE A 325 4.06 -10.72 -19.30
N TYR A 326 3.39 -11.59 -18.54
CA TYR A 326 3.41 -11.54 -17.09
C TYR A 326 4.76 -11.99 -16.55
N ILE A 327 5.44 -11.09 -15.86
CA ILE A 327 6.69 -11.34 -15.15
C ILE A 327 6.49 -11.15 -13.64
N PRO A 328 7.21 -11.90 -12.78
CA PRO A 328 7.07 -11.78 -11.34
C PRO A 328 7.32 -10.35 -10.86
N SER A 329 6.53 -9.91 -9.86
CA SER A 329 6.82 -8.66 -9.16
C SER A 329 8.07 -8.81 -8.28
N ALA A 330 8.70 -7.70 -7.96
CA ALA A 330 9.86 -7.66 -7.07
C ALA A 330 9.51 -7.87 -5.58
N TRP A 331 8.22 -8.01 -5.26
CA TRP A 331 7.67 -8.13 -3.90
C TRP A 331 7.09 -9.52 -3.65
#